data_9c39ecc65ba1557a6b5cb249908c9137
#
_entry.id   9c39ecc65ba1557a6b5cb249908c9137
#
_cell.length_a   1.000
_cell.length_b   1.000
_cell.length_c   1.000
_cell.angle_alpha   90.00
_cell.angle_beta   90.00
_cell.angle_gamma   90.00
#
_symmetry.space_group_name_H-M   'P 1'
#
loop_
_entity.id
_entity.type
_entity.pdbx_description
1 polymer ?
#
loop_
_entity_poly.entity_id
_entity_poly.type
_entity_poly.pdbx_seq_one_letter_code
_entity_poly.pdbx_strand_id
1 'polypeptide(L)'
;GALLDRPMQKRFEADPLFQATMLLLQERIPRATALYSHTTELSEIQSGAAAPEMPVRVINRPDTPIPEVQLLSNGNYHVMISNAGGGYSRWRDTAVTRWREDGTVDNHGTFCYIRDSASGEYWSNTFQPALKQPGRYEAVFSEGRAEFNRRDNDIDTHTSIVVSPEDDIELRRIRVTNGSRTRRPLEVTSYAEVVLAPGAADALHPAFSSLF
;
A
#
# COMPACT_ATOMS: atom_id res chain seq x y z
N GLY A 1 -27.56 -1.68 32.27
CA GLY A 1 -28.16 -2.57 31.25
C GLY A 1 -27.71 -2.30 29.84
N ALA A 2 -27.18 -1.13 29.52
CA ALA A 2 -26.83 -0.75 28.12
C ALA A 2 -25.48 -1.25 27.61
N LEU A 3 -24.60 -1.70 28.48
CA LEU A 3 -23.26 -2.18 28.11
C LEU A 3 -23.25 -3.63 27.58
N LEU A 4 -24.33 -4.39 27.74
CA LEU A 4 -24.44 -5.77 27.26
C LEU A 4 -25.17 -5.90 25.92
N ASP A 5 -25.66 -4.81 25.37
CA ASP A 5 -26.46 -4.82 24.14
C ASP A 5 -25.63 -4.52 22.89
N ARG A 6 -24.56 -5.20 22.67
CA ARG A 6 -23.63 -5.12 21.52
C ARG A 6 -24.27 -4.61 20.22
N PRO A 7 -24.58 -3.29 20.11
CA PRO A 7 -25.38 -2.74 18.99
C PRO A 7 -24.66 -2.87 17.65
N MET A 8 -23.33 -2.86 17.67
CA MET A 8 -22.49 -3.08 16.47
C MET A 8 -22.57 -4.52 15.99
N GLN A 9 -22.54 -5.51 16.88
CA GLN A 9 -22.66 -6.90 16.51
C GLN A 9 -24.03 -7.23 15.94
N LYS A 10 -25.13 -6.66 16.50
CA LYS A 10 -26.47 -6.83 15.96
C LYS A 10 -26.62 -6.21 14.56
N ARG A 11 -26.03 -5.04 14.32
CA ARG A 11 -26.00 -4.42 12.99
C ARG A 11 -25.22 -5.27 11.98
N PHE A 12 -24.08 -5.80 12.41
CA PHE A 12 -23.25 -6.66 11.62
C PHE A 12 -23.97 -7.95 11.21
N GLU A 13 -24.65 -8.60 12.16
CA GLU A 13 -25.42 -9.82 11.92
C GLU A 13 -26.70 -9.59 11.10
N ALA A 14 -27.22 -8.36 11.09
CA ALA A 14 -28.46 -8.00 10.41
C ALA A 14 -28.26 -7.54 8.94
N ASP A 15 -27.04 -7.15 8.57
CA ASP A 15 -26.76 -6.61 7.23
C ASP A 15 -25.99 -7.62 6.38
N PRO A 16 -26.60 -8.14 5.29
CA PRO A 16 -25.95 -9.10 4.40
C PRO A 16 -24.66 -8.57 3.74
N LEU A 17 -24.57 -7.25 3.56
CA LEU A 17 -23.39 -6.61 2.96
C LEU A 17 -22.20 -6.71 3.90
N PHE A 18 -22.39 -6.48 5.20
CA PHE A 18 -21.34 -6.66 6.20
C PHE A 18 -20.92 -8.12 6.33
N GLN A 19 -21.87 -9.04 6.26
CA GLN A 19 -21.55 -10.48 6.28
C GLN A 19 -20.75 -10.91 5.04
N ALA A 20 -21.10 -10.43 3.86
CA ALA A 20 -20.36 -10.68 2.61
C ALA A 20 -18.93 -10.09 2.69
N THR A 21 -18.78 -8.88 3.26
CA THR A 21 -17.48 -8.24 3.45
C THR A 21 -16.60 -9.04 4.42
N MET A 22 -17.17 -9.61 5.49
CA MET A 22 -16.44 -10.49 6.41
C MET A 22 -15.95 -11.77 5.74
N LEU A 23 -16.73 -12.33 4.82
CA LEU A 23 -16.30 -13.50 4.04
C LEU A 23 -15.09 -13.18 3.16
N LEU A 24 -15.02 -11.97 2.60
CA LEU A 24 -13.88 -11.49 1.81
C LEU A 24 -12.63 -11.24 2.67
N LEU A 25 -12.81 -10.88 3.95
CA LEU A 25 -11.73 -10.62 4.89
C LEU A 25 -11.25 -11.88 5.62
N GLN A 26 -12.02 -12.98 5.59
CA GLN A 26 -11.59 -14.28 6.08
C GLN A 26 -10.57 -14.88 5.11
N GLU A 27 -9.32 -14.48 5.19
CA GLU A 27 -8.19 -15.14 4.51
C GLU A 27 -7.97 -16.55 5.07
N ARG A 28 -8.92 -17.43 4.91
CA ARG A 28 -8.66 -18.86 4.93
C ARG A 28 -8.33 -19.26 3.50
N ILE A 29 -7.06 -19.28 3.19
CA ILE A 29 -6.56 -19.98 2.00
C ILE A 29 -7.09 -21.40 2.11
N PRO A 30 -8.00 -21.85 1.23
CA PRO A 30 -8.46 -23.24 1.24
C PRO A 30 -7.23 -24.13 1.06
N ARG A 31 -7.02 -25.08 1.96
CA ARG A 31 -5.90 -26.04 1.92
C ARG A 31 -5.95 -26.98 0.72
N ALA A 32 -7.03 -26.94 -0.05
CA ALA A 32 -7.16 -27.62 -1.32
C ALA A 32 -7.88 -26.66 -2.27
N THR A 33 -7.20 -26.26 -3.33
CA THR A 33 -7.86 -25.66 -4.50
C THR A 33 -8.61 -26.80 -5.17
N ALA A 34 -9.87 -26.98 -4.80
CA ALA A 34 -10.76 -27.73 -5.65
C ALA A 34 -10.88 -26.92 -6.94
N LEU A 35 -10.19 -27.35 -7.96
CA LEU A 35 -10.42 -26.89 -9.33
C LEU A 35 -11.83 -27.36 -9.71
N TYR A 36 -12.83 -26.63 -9.29
CA TYR A 36 -14.15 -26.77 -9.85
C TYR A 36 -14.09 -26.16 -11.25
N SER A 37 -14.01 -27.04 -12.22
CA SER A 37 -14.23 -26.72 -13.63
C SER A 37 -15.71 -26.37 -13.82
N HIS A 38 -16.14 -25.21 -13.31
CA HIS A 38 -17.47 -24.66 -13.63
C HIS A 38 -17.39 -23.80 -14.89
N THR A 39 -16.83 -24.35 -15.95
CA THR A 39 -16.87 -23.70 -17.27
C THR A 39 -18.24 -23.76 -17.93
N THR A 40 -19.22 -24.48 -17.35
CA THR A 40 -20.52 -24.68 -17.99
C THR A 40 -21.65 -23.82 -17.39
N GLU A 41 -21.49 -23.29 -16.17
CA GLU A 41 -22.54 -22.47 -15.54
C GLU A 41 -22.32 -20.96 -15.64
N LEU A 42 -21.12 -20.51 -16.05
CA LEU A 42 -20.84 -19.10 -16.22
C LEU A 42 -21.41 -18.48 -17.49
N SER A 43 -21.93 -19.31 -18.43
CA SER A 43 -22.53 -18.80 -19.67
C SER A 43 -23.95 -18.29 -19.50
N GLU A 44 -24.65 -18.60 -18.41
CA GLU A 44 -26.03 -18.14 -18.18
C GLU A 44 -26.15 -16.89 -17.28
N ILE A 45 -25.06 -16.44 -16.65
CA ILE A 45 -25.07 -15.24 -15.78
C ILE A 45 -24.63 -13.97 -16.55
N GLN A 46 -24.38 -14.06 -17.85
CA GLN A 46 -23.91 -12.93 -18.66
C GLN A 46 -24.97 -11.93 -19.13
N SER A 47 -26.08 -11.76 -18.46
CA SER A 47 -27.00 -10.67 -18.77
C SER A 47 -27.06 -9.55 -17.70
N GLY A 48 -26.17 -9.55 -16.72
CA GLY A 48 -25.90 -8.40 -15.88
C GLY A 48 -24.79 -7.57 -16.51
N ALA A 49 -24.98 -6.27 -16.68
CA ALA A 49 -23.94 -5.37 -17.17
C ALA A 49 -22.65 -5.64 -16.38
N ALA A 50 -21.61 -6.09 -17.08
CA ALA A 50 -20.28 -6.29 -16.48
C ALA A 50 -19.89 -4.99 -15.81
N ALA A 51 -19.60 -5.01 -14.50
CA ALA A 51 -19.00 -3.88 -13.83
C ALA A 51 -17.75 -3.50 -14.66
N PRO A 52 -17.53 -2.21 -14.96
CA PRO A 52 -16.39 -1.81 -15.76
C PRO A 52 -15.13 -2.33 -15.07
N GLU A 53 -14.38 -3.19 -15.76
CA GLU A 53 -13.07 -3.63 -15.25
C GLU A 53 -12.21 -2.38 -15.06
N MET A 54 -11.89 -2.08 -13.79
CA MET A 54 -11.00 -0.96 -13.49
C MET A 54 -9.62 -1.26 -14.07
N PRO A 55 -9.10 -0.40 -14.94
CA PRO A 55 -7.86 -0.69 -15.62
C PRO A 55 -6.69 -0.79 -14.65
N VAL A 56 -5.96 -1.89 -14.73
CA VAL A 56 -4.68 -2.04 -14.04
C VAL A 56 -3.64 -1.21 -14.77
N ARG A 57 -2.97 -0.31 -14.06
CA ARG A 57 -1.87 0.51 -14.60
C ARG A 57 -0.54 -0.12 -14.19
N VAL A 58 0.29 -0.40 -15.17
CA VAL A 58 1.63 -0.97 -14.97
C VAL A 58 2.66 0.05 -15.44
N ILE A 59 3.53 0.51 -14.52
CA ILE A 59 4.55 1.52 -14.75
C ILE A 59 5.91 0.88 -14.52
N ASN A 60 6.70 0.70 -15.58
CA ASN A 60 7.95 -0.06 -15.55
C ASN A 60 9.19 0.79 -15.20
N ARG A 61 8.98 2.07 -14.84
CA ARG A 61 10.08 2.97 -14.50
C ARG A 61 9.65 3.93 -13.39
N PRO A 62 10.52 4.22 -12.43
CA PRO A 62 10.19 5.13 -11.34
C PRO A 62 10.29 6.62 -11.73
N ASP A 63 11.13 6.95 -12.71
CA ASP A 63 11.53 8.29 -13.13
C ASP A 63 10.68 8.81 -14.30
N THR A 64 9.37 8.72 -14.20
CA THR A 64 8.46 9.26 -15.21
C THR A 64 8.48 10.80 -15.19
N PRO A 65 8.38 11.47 -16.38
CA PRO A 65 8.39 12.94 -16.46
C PRO A 65 7.26 13.59 -15.66
N ILE A 66 6.12 12.91 -15.57
CA ILE A 66 4.98 13.28 -14.73
C ILE A 66 4.76 12.11 -13.77
N PRO A 67 4.75 12.34 -12.45
CA PRO A 67 4.46 11.30 -11.48
C PRO A 67 3.07 10.71 -11.71
N GLU A 68 2.99 9.39 -11.79
CA GLU A 68 1.72 8.70 -11.75
C GLU A 68 1.39 8.35 -10.31
N VAL A 69 0.16 8.62 -9.90
CA VAL A 69 -0.26 8.42 -8.52
C VAL A 69 -1.41 7.44 -8.40
N GLN A 70 -1.46 6.73 -7.28
CA GLN A 70 -2.57 5.94 -6.83
C GLN A 70 -3.13 6.54 -5.54
N LEU A 71 -4.45 6.65 -5.47
CA LEU A 71 -5.18 7.07 -4.30
C LEU A 71 -5.88 5.85 -3.69
N LEU A 72 -5.62 5.58 -2.43
CA LEU A 72 -6.25 4.53 -1.65
C LEU A 72 -7.05 5.19 -0.53
N SER A 73 -8.29 4.77 -0.32
CA SER A 73 -9.15 5.41 0.66
C SER A 73 -10.30 4.51 1.09
N ASN A 74 -10.69 4.61 2.37
CA ASN A 74 -11.94 4.08 2.90
C ASN A 74 -12.96 5.19 3.23
N GLY A 75 -12.70 6.43 2.81
CA GLY A 75 -13.54 7.59 3.11
C GLY A 75 -13.05 8.42 4.30
N ASN A 76 -12.34 7.84 5.25
CA ASN A 76 -11.75 8.53 6.41
C ASN A 76 -10.22 8.58 6.35
N TYR A 77 -9.61 7.45 5.97
CA TYR A 77 -8.17 7.32 5.85
C TYR A 77 -7.77 7.32 4.38
N HIS A 78 -6.81 8.15 4.03
CA HIS A 78 -6.40 8.39 2.65
C HIS A 78 -4.90 8.20 2.53
N VAL A 79 -4.48 7.50 1.49
CA VAL A 79 -3.09 7.35 1.10
C VAL A 79 -2.95 7.77 -0.34
N MET A 80 -2.03 8.69 -0.61
CA MET A 80 -1.54 8.95 -1.96
C MET A 80 -0.15 8.33 -2.07
N ILE A 81 0.09 7.63 -3.16
CA ILE A 81 1.41 7.06 -3.45
C ILE A 81 1.76 7.24 -4.92
N SER A 82 2.96 7.74 -5.20
CA SER A 82 3.47 7.89 -6.56
C SER A 82 4.11 6.60 -7.07
N ASN A 83 4.31 6.50 -8.37
CA ASN A 83 5.03 5.39 -9.00
C ASN A 83 6.49 5.28 -8.54
N ALA A 84 7.06 6.33 -7.98
CA ALA A 84 8.38 6.31 -7.34
C ALA A 84 8.33 5.90 -5.85
N GLY A 85 7.14 5.82 -5.26
CA GLY A 85 6.91 5.43 -3.88
C GLY A 85 6.82 6.57 -2.88
N GLY A 86 6.92 7.81 -3.32
CA GLY A 86 6.62 9.00 -2.51
C GLY A 86 5.12 9.18 -2.30
N GLY A 87 4.74 10.01 -1.32
CA GLY A 87 3.33 10.30 -1.07
C GLY A 87 3.04 10.67 0.39
N TYR A 88 1.79 10.52 0.80
CA TYR A 88 1.35 10.83 2.15
C TYR A 88 0.27 9.88 2.64
N SER A 89 0.11 9.87 3.97
CA SER A 89 -1.03 9.27 4.66
C SER A 89 -1.75 10.36 5.47
N ARG A 90 -3.07 10.36 5.42
CA ARG A 90 -3.93 11.35 6.06
C ARG A 90 -5.17 10.68 6.65
N TRP A 91 -5.54 11.07 7.85
CA TRP A 91 -6.79 10.68 8.48
C TRP A 91 -7.70 11.90 8.63
N ARG A 92 -8.82 11.94 7.91
CA ARG A 92 -9.72 13.10 7.84
C ARG A 92 -8.94 14.38 7.53
N ASP A 93 -8.92 15.35 8.45
CA ASP A 93 -8.19 16.62 8.33
C ASP A 93 -6.78 16.58 8.95
N THR A 94 -6.38 15.43 9.53
CA THR A 94 -5.11 15.24 10.20
C THR A 94 -4.10 14.60 9.25
N ALA A 95 -2.97 15.26 9.00
CA ALA A 95 -1.84 14.64 8.33
C ALA A 95 -1.22 13.60 9.28
N VAL A 96 -1.13 12.35 8.81
CA VAL A 96 -0.45 11.27 9.55
C VAL A 96 1.04 11.33 9.26
N THR A 97 1.40 11.50 7.99
CA THR A 97 2.78 11.69 7.55
C THR A 97 2.95 13.05 6.89
N ARG A 98 4.17 13.59 6.95
CA ARG A 98 4.51 14.86 6.31
C ARG A 98 4.48 14.73 4.80
N TRP A 99 3.91 15.73 4.17
CA TRP A 99 3.97 15.92 2.74
C TRP A 99 3.98 17.40 2.41
N ARG A 100 4.82 17.79 1.48
CA ARG A 100 4.87 19.15 0.94
C ARG A 100 4.82 19.06 -0.57
N GLU A 101 4.04 19.93 -1.16
CA GLU A 101 3.99 20.08 -2.60
C GLU A 101 5.32 20.69 -3.07
N ASP A 102 6.12 19.87 -3.73
CA ASP A 102 7.35 20.29 -4.37
C ASP A 102 7.43 19.60 -5.74
N GLY A 103 7.37 20.38 -6.82
CA GLY A 103 7.44 19.86 -8.18
C GLY A 103 8.80 19.28 -8.56
N THR A 104 9.82 19.40 -7.69
CA THR A 104 11.19 18.96 -7.96
C THR A 104 11.60 17.72 -7.16
N VAL A 105 10.93 17.44 -6.05
CA VAL A 105 11.31 16.38 -5.11
C VAL A 105 10.09 15.61 -4.64
N ASP A 106 10.13 14.27 -4.74
CA ASP A 106 9.09 13.35 -4.26
C ASP A 106 9.63 12.46 -3.13
N ASN A 107 10.25 13.08 -2.10
CA ASN A 107 10.95 12.41 -1.03
C ASN A 107 10.16 12.26 0.27
N HIS A 108 8.89 12.70 0.29
CA HIS A 108 7.99 12.48 1.41
C HIS A 108 7.26 11.14 1.28
N GLY A 109 7.02 10.47 2.39
CA GLY A 109 6.28 9.21 2.40
C GLY A 109 6.64 8.30 3.57
N THR A 110 6.14 7.09 3.49
CA THR A 110 6.52 5.98 4.39
C THR A 110 7.37 4.99 3.60
N PHE A 111 8.59 4.79 4.02
CA PHE A 111 9.59 4.02 3.31
C PHE A 111 10.12 2.87 4.15
N CYS A 112 10.75 1.91 3.49
CA CYS A 112 11.50 0.87 4.12
C CYS A 112 12.87 0.75 3.44
N TYR A 113 13.93 0.98 4.19
CA TYR A 113 15.29 0.77 3.71
C TYR A 113 15.67 -0.69 3.91
N ILE A 114 16.37 -1.23 2.94
CA ILE A 114 16.94 -2.58 2.95
C ILE A 114 18.44 -2.41 2.76
N ARG A 115 19.23 -2.94 3.68
CA ARG A 115 20.68 -2.90 3.62
C ARG A 115 21.23 -4.31 3.64
N ASP A 116 22.12 -4.60 2.71
CA ASP A 116 22.94 -5.80 2.77
C ASP A 116 24.14 -5.54 3.68
N SER A 117 24.15 -6.19 4.84
CA SER A 117 25.20 -6.01 5.84
C SER A 117 26.56 -6.55 5.40
N ALA A 118 26.60 -7.45 4.39
CA ALA A 118 27.85 -7.99 3.89
C ALA A 118 28.57 -7.03 2.91
N SER A 119 27.81 -6.38 2.02
CA SER A 119 28.37 -5.43 1.05
C SER A 119 28.32 -3.98 1.52
N GLY A 120 27.47 -3.67 2.50
CA GLY A 120 27.17 -2.32 2.94
C GLY A 120 26.23 -1.54 2.00
N GLU A 121 25.83 -2.13 0.86
CA GLU A 121 24.90 -1.52 -0.06
C GLU A 121 23.50 -1.44 0.53
N TYR A 122 22.79 -0.35 0.21
CA TYR A 122 21.41 -0.17 0.64
C TYR A 122 20.54 0.37 -0.50
N TRP A 123 19.24 0.13 -0.40
CA TRP A 123 18.19 0.65 -1.27
C TRP A 123 16.89 0.80 -0.48
N SER A 124 15.88 1.39 -1.06
CA SER A 124 14.54 1.45 -0.48
C SER A 124 13.62 0.41 -1.15
N ASN A 125 12.56 0.03 -0.47
CA ASN A 125 11.55 -0.90 -1.00
C ASN A 125 10.83 -0.38 -2.26
N THR A 126 10.89 0.94 -2.49
CA THR A 126 10.48 1.65 -3.72
C THR A 126 11.68 2.40 -4.29
N PHE A 127 11.52 3.32 -5.23
CA PHE A 127 12.62 4.12 -5.74
C PHE A 127 13.03 5.22 -4.78
N GLN A 128 12.04 5.95 -4.26
CA GLN A 128 12.25 6.96 -3.23
C GLN A 128 12.53 6.31 -1.87
N PRO A 129 13.24 6.96 -0.95
CA PRO A 129 14.02 8.18 -1.11
C PRO A 129 15.48 7.90 -1.49
N ALA A 130 15.88 6.63 -1.62
CA ALA A 130 17.27 6.26 -1.89
C ALA A 130 17.74 6.60 -3.32
N LEU A 131 16.81 6.78 -4.25
CA LEU A 131 17.06 7.09 -5.68
C LEU A 131 17.99 6.09 -6.38
N LYS A 132 18.23 4.93 -5.77
CA LYS A 132 19.08 3.90 -6.34
C LYS A 132 18.38 3.21 -7.49
N GLN A 133 18.99 3.22 -8.67
CA GLN A 133 18.45 2.54 -9.85
C GLN A 133 18.41 1.03 -9.61
N PRO A 134 17.24 0.41 -9.71
CA PRO A 134 17.08 -1.04 -9.60
C PRO A 134 17.46 -1.75 -10.89
N GLY A 135 17.83 -3.02 -10.80
CA GLY A 135 17.98 -3.87 -11.96
C GLY A 135 16.65 -4.18 -12.67
N ARG A 136 15.55 -4.18 -11.92
CA ARG A 136 14.17 -4.27 -12.40
C ARG A 136 13.26 -3.43 -11.51
N TYR A 137 12.30 -2.75 -12.13
CA TYR A 137 11.29 -1.98 -11.41
C TYR A 137 9.94 -2.07 -12.09
N GLU A 138 8.90 -2.19 -11.29
CA GLU A 138 7.53 -2.19 -11.75
C GLU A 138 6.63 -1.68 -10.61
N ALA A 139 5.86 -0.65 -10.87
CA ALA A 139 4.75 -0.24 -10.02
C ALA A 139 3.44 -0.66 -10.69
N VAL A 140 2.57 -1.33 -9.93
CA VAL A 140 1.27 -1.82 -10.40
C VAL A 140 0.18 -1.18 -9.55
N PHE A 141 -0.68 -0.41 -10.19
CA PHE A 141 -1.82 0.25 -9.55
C PHE A 141 -3.11 -0.39 -10.01
N SER A 142 -3.83 -0.97 -9.07
CA SER A 142 -5.14 -1.58 -9.26
C SER A 142 -6.14 -1.00 -8.27
N GLU A 143 -7.40 -1.35 -8.40
CA GLU A 143 -8.44 -0.92 -7.47
C GLU A 143 -8.06 -1.31 -6.03
N GLY A 144 -8.05 -0.30 -5.13
CA GLY A 144 -7.75 -0.49 -3.71
C GLY A 144 -6.32 -0.94 -3.37
N ARG A 145 -5.38 -0.99 -4.35
CA ARG A 145 -4.03 -1.50 -4.10
C ARG A 145 -2.97 -0.78 -4.93
N ALA A 146 -1.81 -0.58 -4.29
CA ALA A 146 -0.58 -0.21 -4.97
C ALA A 146 0.50 -1.28 -4.68
N GLU A 147 1.18 -1.75 -5.72
CA GLU A 147 2.22 -2.77 -5.61
C GLU A 147 3.50 -2.30 -6.29
N PHE A 148 4.63 -2.69 -5.71
CA PHE A 148 5.96 -2.37 -6.24
C PHE A 148 6.79 -3.65 -6.28
N ASN A 149 7.30 -3.97 -7.44
CA ASN A 149 8.24 -5.06 -7.66
C ASN A 149 9.61 -4.47 -8.00
N ARG A 150 10.60 -4.80 -7.23
CA ARG A 150 11.94 -4.26 -7.38
C ARG A 150 12.99 -5.36 -7.21
N ARG A 151 14.06 -5.32 -8.01
CA ARG A 151 15.19 -6.24 -7.90
C ARG A 151 16.51 -5.49 -7.79
N ASP A 152 17.28 -5.80 -6.77
CA ASP A 152 18.61 -5.28 -6.51
C ASP A 152 19.55 -6.42 -6.11
N ASN A 153 20.65 -6.61 -6.84
CA ASN A 153 21.70 -7.58 -6.51
C ASN A 153 21.16 -8.99 -6.15
N ASP A 154 20.25 -9.53 -6.96
CA ASP A 154 19.55 -10.80 -6.76
C ASP A 154 18.62 -10.87 -5.54
N ILE A 155 18.31 -9.75 -4.92
CA ILE A 155 17.26 -9.63 -3.94
C ILE A 155 16.01 -9.06 -4.63
N ASP A 156 14.93 -9.82 -4.61
CA ASP A 156 13.62 -9.36 -5.07
C ASP A 156 12.84 -8.80 -3.89
N THR A 157 12.34 -7.58 -4.04
CA THR A 157 11.49 -6.91 -3.05
C THR A 157 10.12 -6.68 -3.67
N HIS A 158 9.09 -7.24 -3.05
CA HIS A 158 7.69 -6.97 -3.40
C HIS A 158 7.01 -6.24 -2.25
N THR A 159 6.48 -5.07 -2.54
CA THR A 159 5.72 -4.24 -1.58
C THR A 159 4.27 -4.14 -2.04
N SER A 160 3.33 -4.42 -1.15
CA SER A 160 1.90 -4.25 -1.39
C SER A 160 1.32 -3.30 -0.34
N ILE A 161 0.57 -2.30 -0.78
CA ILE A 161 0.01 -1.22 0.05
C ILE A 161 -1.49 -1.21 -0.17
N VAL A 162 -2.25 -1.22 0.93
CA VAL A 162 -3.71 -1.17 0.94
C VAL A 162 -4.20 -0.34 2.12
N VAL A 163 -5.38 0.24 1.99
CA VAL A 163 -6.15 0.84 3.09
C VAL A 163 -7.27 -0.12 3.45
N SER A 164 -7.45 -0.39 4.72
CA SER A 164 -8.56 -1.24 5.18
C SER A 164 -9.91 -0.58 4.85
N PRO A 165 -10.88 -1.32 4.30
CA PRO A 165 -12.21 -0.79 4.05
C PRO A 165 -13.02 -0.56 5.34
N GLU A 166 -12.69 -1.23 6.43
CA GLU A 166 -13.44 -1.20 7.68
C GLU A 166 -12.79 -0.34 8.76
N ASP A 167 -11.46 -0.34 8.81
CA ASP A 167 -10.69 0.37 9.82
C ASP A 167 -9.85 1.47 9.19
N ASP A 168 -9.58 2.53 9.95
CA ASP A 168 -8.70 3.62 9.52
C ASP A 168 -7.22 3.20 9.64
N ILE A 169 -6.85 2.15 8.88
CA ILE A 169 -5.56 1.49 8.91
C ILE A 169 -4.98 1.38 7.49
N GLU A 170 -3.71 1.70 7.38
CA GLU A 170 -2.88 1.42 6.23
C GLU A 170 -2.01 0.19 6.49
N LEU A 171 -1.99 -0.75 5.57
CA LEU A 171 -1.15 -1.94 5.62
C LEU A 171 -0.11 -1.90 4.51
N ARG A 172 1.16 -2.06 4.87
CA ARG A 172 2.29 -2.19 3.95
C ARG A 172 2.96 -3.54 4.18
N ARG A 173 2.78 -4.45 3.26
CA ARG A 173 3.43 -5.76 3.30
C ARG A 173 4.65 -5.76 2.38
N ILE A 174 5.81 -6.03 2.97
CA ILE A 174 7.07 -6.12 2.22
C ILE A 174 7.54 -7.57 2.27
N ARG A 175 7.73 -8.17 1.11
CA ARG A 175 8.31 -9.50 0.94
C ARG A 175 9.68 -9.34 0.31
N VAL A 176 10.69 -9.87 0.97
CA VAL A 176 12.06 -9.89 0.47
C VAL A 176 12.44 -11.33 0.15
N THR A 177 12.90 -11.57 -1.06
CA THR A 177 13.29 -12.89 -1.54
C THR A 177 14.74 -12.87 -2.00
N ASN A 178 15.55 -13.74 -1.45
CA ASN A 178 16.93 -13.91 -1.89
C ASN A 178 16.97 -14.89 -3.07
N GLY A 179 17.22 -14.40 -4.27
CA GLY A 179 17.40 -15.16 -5.50
C GLY A 179 18.84 -15.64 -5.72
N SER A 180 19.78 -15.24 -4.87
CA SER A 180 21.18 -15.68 -4.96
C SER A 180 21.37 -17.10 -4.40
N ARG A 181 22.53 -17.70 -4.69
CA ARG A 181 22.90 -19.01 -4.14
C ARG A 181 23.55 -18.93 -2.77
N THR A 182 23.77 -17.75 -2.24
CA THR A 182 24.46 -17.51 -0.97
C THR A 182 23.53 -16.90 0.05
N ARG A 183 23.80 -17.16 1.33
CA ARG A 183 23.08 -16.50 2.43
C ARG A 183 23.47 -15.02 2.46
N ARG A 184 22.47 -14.15 2.51
CA ARG A 184 22.63 -12.69 2.56
C ARG A 184 22.04 -12.16 3.87
N PRO A 185 22.85 -11.56 4.75
CA PRO A 185 22.34 -10.87 5.92
C PRO A 185 21.75 -9.51 5.51
N LEU A 186 20.48 -9.29 5.76
CA LEU A 186 19.78 -8.05 5.42
C LEU A 186 19.29 -7.36 6.68
N GLU A 187 19.46 -6.05 6.75
CA GLU A 187 18.84 -5.16 7.72
C GLU A 187 17.67 -4.44 7.06
N VAL A 188 16.57 -4.33 7.79
CA VAL A 188 15.35 -3.67 7.30
C VAL A 188 14.96 -2.57 8.29
N THR A 189 14.84 -1.34 7.80
CA THR A 189 14.51 -0.16 8.61
C THR A 189 13.33 0.58 8.01
N SER A 190 12.26 0.74 8.77
CA SER A 190 11.13 1.58 8.39
C SER A 190 11.41 3.06 8.72
N TYR A 191 10.92 3.97 7.87
CA TYR A 191 11.06 5.40 8.04
C TYR A 191 9.80 6.12 7.62
N ALA A 192 9.34 7.06 8.44
CA ALA A 192 8.30 8.01 8.11
C ALA A 192 8.47 9.28 8.94
N GLU A 193 8.12 10.42 8.35
CA GLU A 193 7.99 11.67 9.11
C GLU A 193 6.55 11.81 9.61
N VAL A 194 6.36 11.59 10.90
CA VAL A 194 5.04 11.61 11.55
C VAL A 194 4.68 13.04 11.92
N VAL A 195 3.45 13.48 11.59
CA VAL A 195 2.96 14.85 11.89
C VAL A 195 1.86 14.82 12.94
N LEU A 196 0.78 14.06 12.74
CA LEU A 196 -0.39 13.93 13.61
C LEU A 196 -1.06 15.29 13.94
N ALA A 197 -1.07 16.20 12.99
CA ALA A 197 -1.64 17.54 13.11
C ALA A 197 -2.34 17.93 11.78
N PRO A 198 -3.23 18.94 11.80
CA PRO A 198 -3.73 19.52 10.57
C PRO A 198 -2.57 19.97 9.65
N GLY A 199 -2.62 19.61 8.36
CA GLY A 199 -1.52 19.90 7.42
C GLY A 199 -1.19 21.41 7.34
N ALA A 200 -2.18 22.27 7.48
CA ALA A 200 -1.97 23.72 7.55
C ALA A 200 -1.13 24.15 8.76
N ALA A 201 -1.26 23.49 9.91
CA ALA A 201 -0.48 23.78 11.10
C ALA A 201 0.99 23.38 10.92
N ASP A 202 1.26 22.24 10.29
CA ASP A 202 2.62 21.82 9.95
C ASP A 202 3.30 22.78 8.96
N ALA A 203 2.54 23.31 8.00
CA ALA A 203 3.03 24.25 6.99
C ALA A 203 3.31 25.66 7.57
N LEU A 204 2.52 26.11 8.57
CA LEU A 204 2.65 27.45 9.16
C LEU A 204 3.86 27.59 10.07
N HIS A 205 4.33 26.49 10.68
CA HIS A 205 5.41 26.51 11.66
C HIS A 205 6.49 25.47 11.36
N PRO A 206 7.20 25.57 10.22
CA PRO A 206 8.20 24.57 9.82
C PRO A 206 9.36 24.42 10.80
N ALA A 207 9.70 25.47 11.55
CA ALA A 207 10.75 25.41 12.57
C ALA A 207 10.37 24.52 13.76
N PHE A 208 9.09 24.55 14.17
CA PHE A 208 8.59 23.68 15.24
C PHE A 208 8.38 22.24 14.76
N SER A 209 7.89 22.07 13.56
CA SER A 209 7.66 20.74 12.98
C SER A 209 8.96 19.98 12.68
N SER A 210 10.10 20.64 12.67
CA SER A 210 11.43 20.02 12.47
C SER A 210 12.18 19.73 13.78
N LEU A 211 11.58 20.04 14.94
CA LEU A 211 12.19 19.82 16.26
C LEU A 211 11.74 18.51 16.94
N PHE A 212 10.74 17.81 16.39
CA PHE A 212 10.17 16.58 16.95
C PHE A 212 10.24 15.42 15.99
#